data_c55bc5b4830851ace306f9fe464a2af3
#
_entry.id   c55bc5b4830851ace306f9fe464a2af3
#
_cell.length_a   1.000
_cell.length_b   1.000
_cell.length_c   1.000
_cell.angle_alpha   90.00
_cell.angle_beta   90.00
_cell.angle_gamma   90.00
#
_symmetry.space_group_name_H-M   'P 1'
#
loop_
_entity.id
_entity.type
_entity.pdbx_description
1 polymer ?
#
loop_
_entity_poly.entity_id
_entity_poly.type
_entity_poly.pdbx_seq_one_letter_code
_entity_poly.pdbx_strand_id
1 'polypeptide(L)'
;MTKLKSFWDRILHIKIRTKLFLLILLTGAVCLTFFRFLWHKKWDAYYFLANNVPSNMQFLPMIDEDFWMKLSTEAKKYNIPDSEDDEEAVKAMEPFFSLADDYTGIAIYGLEDGLYRTSCYPDIMLWNEPFNTFFQLSYRWVDEDVNQIYERPILFKNGYASVIISFYHSAFFLVPYAVFCLFFCVFLFLFVILFFVGKKLKTVVRLEQSILQMSSGDLATPVPKAGFDEIGILALELDSLRSALRENFLHEQEIHKSN
;
A
#
# COMPACT_ATOMS: atom_id res chain seq x y z
N MET A 1 1.81 -0.36 39.53
CA MET A 1 2.78 -1.29 38.90
C MET A 1 2.37 -2.76 38.95
N THR A 2 1.63 -3.22 39.97
CA THR A 2 1.20 -4.64 40.16
C THR A 2 0.24 -5.18 39.07
N LYS A 3 -0.73 -4.40 38.59
CA LYS A 3 -1.70 -4.83 37.56
C LYS A 3 -1.07 -5.06 36.19
N LEU A 4 -0.05 -4.25 35.80
CA LEU A 4 0.64 -4.41 34.56
C LEU A 4 1.50 -5.68 34.55
N LYS A 5 2.16 -6.00 35.66
CA LYS A 5 2.96 -7.22 35.82
C LYS A 5 2.10 -8.50 35.76
N SER A 6 0.94 -8.49 36.42
CA SER A 6 -0.03 -9.59 36.34
C SER A 6 -0.63 -9.78 34.95
N PHE A 7 -0.78 -8.71 34.16
CA PHE A 7 -1.23 -8.78 32.77
C PHE A 7 -0.15 -9.41 31.85
N TRP A 8 1.11 -9.00 32.01
CA TRP A 8 2.21 -9.58 31.27
C TRP A 8 2.46 -11.05 31.60
N ASP A 9 2.31 -11.44 32.88
CA ASP A 9 2.43 -12.84 33.31
C ASP A 9 1.34 -13.72 32.68
N ARG A 10 0.11 -13.24 32.55
CA ARG A 10 -0.97 -13.96 31.85
C ARG A 10 -0.68 -14.13 30.35
N ILE A 11 -0.11 -13.11 29.69
CA ILE A 11 0.26 -13.18 28.27
C ILE A 11 1.41 -14.18 28.04
N LEU A 12 2.33 -14.29 28.99
CA LEU A 12 3.45 -15.21 28.91
C LEU A 12 3.02 -16.69 28.90
N HIS A 13 1.92 -17.03 29.59
CA HIS A 13 1.36 -18.39 29.66
C HIS A 13 0.32 -18.72 28.58
N ILE A 14 0.02 -17.79 27.66
CA ILE A 14 -0.89 -18.05 26.54
C ILE A 14 -0.23 -19.03 25.56
N LYS A 15 -1.03 -19.98 25.05
CA LYS A 15 -0.61 -20.94 24.01
C LYS A 15 -0.03 -20.24 22.79
N ILE A 16 0.98 -20.85 22.18
CA ILE A 16 1.68 -20.28 21.02
C ILE A 16 0.74 -19.98 19.86
N ARG A 17 -0.27 -20.84 19.65
CA ARG A 17 -1.33 -20.63 18.64
C ARG A 17 -2.09 -19.32 18.87
N THR A 18 -2.49 -19.05 20.12
CA THR A 18 -3.22 -17.83 20.48
C THR A 18 -2.30 -16.60 20.38
N LYS A 19 -1.03 -16.72 20.79
CA LYS A 19 -0.04 -15.64 20.60
C LYS A 19 0.15 -15.29 19.14
N LEU A 20 0.25 -16.29 18.26
CA LEU A 20 0.39 -16.07 16.83
C LEU A 20 -0.86 -15.41 16.24
N PHE A 21 -2.05 -15.88 16.62
CA PHE A 21 -3.31 -15.28 16.17
C PHE A 21 -3.43 -13.81 16.60
N LEU A 22 -3.15 -13.50 17.87
CA LEU A 22 -3.15 -12.12 18.36
C LEU A 22 -2.11 -11.25 17.67
N LEU A 23 -0.92 -11.79 17.40
CA LEU A 23 0.13 -11.10 16.66
C LEU A 23 -0.34 -10.74 15.25
N ILE A 24 -0.93 -11.69 14.52
CA ILE A 24 -1.46 -11.48 13.17
C ILE A 24 -2.54 -10.39 13.18
N LEU A 25 -3.48 -10.49 14.12
CA LEU A 25 -4.59 -9.54 14.23
C LEU A 25 -4.08 -8.13 14.58
N LEU A 26 -3.18 -8.02 15.56
CA LEU A 26 -2.60 -6.74 15.97
C LEU A 26 -1.76 -6.12 14.85
N THR A 27 -0.88 -6.92 14.22
CA THR A 27 -0.05 -6.45 13.11
C THR A 27 -0.90 -6.02 11.94
N GLY A 28 -1.97 -6.78 11.61
CA GLY A 28 -2.92 -6.40 10.57
C GLY A 28 -3.62 -5.07 10.87
N ALA A 29 -4.08 -4.86 12.11
CA ALA A 29 -4.69 -3.60 12.53
C ALA A 29 -3.70 -2.43 12.43
N VAL A 30 -2.44 -2.63 12.85
CA VAL A 30 -1.38 -1.61 12.73
C VAL A 30 -1.09 -1.31 11.26
N CYS A 31 -0.99 -2.32 10.39
CA CYS A 31 -0.78 -2.11 8.96
C CYS A 31 -1.94 -1.34 8.31
N LEU A 32 -3.20 -1.65 8.67
CA LEU A 32 -4.36 -0.94 8.15
C LEU A 32 -4.39 0.53 8.60
N THR A 33 -4.09 0.81 9.87
CA THR A 33 -4.03 2.19 10.37
C THR A 33 -2.90 2.97 9.74
N PHE A 34 -1.76 2.31 9.51
CA PHE A 34 -0.60 2.91 8.86
C PHE A 34 -0.86 3.16 7.36
N PHE A 35 -1.49 2.21 6.66
CA PHE A 35 -1.94 2.42 5.29
C PHE A 35 -2.88 3.62 5.18
N ARG A 36 -3.88 3.71 6.08
CA ARG A 36 -4.79 4.85 6.12
C ARG A 36 -4.06 6.16 6.38
N PHE A 37 -3.07 6.17 7.26
CA PHE A 37 -2.23 7.35 7.51
C PHE A 37 -1.44 7.77 6.26
N LEU A 38 -0.75 6.83 5.60
CA LEU A 38 -0.03 7.10 4.35
C LEU A 38 -0.96 7.60 3.26
N TRP A 39 -2.14 6.96 3.13
CA TRP A 39 -3.14 7.38 2.15
C TRP A 39 -3.67 8.79 2.41
N HIS A 40 -3.84 9.16 3.66
CA HIS A 40 -4.22 10.53 4.02
C HIS A 40 -3.13 11.55 3.65
N LYS A 41 -1.88 11.14 3.68
CA LYS A 41 -0.71 11.96 3.32
C LYS A 41 -0.35 11.94 1.81
N LYS A 42 -1.18 11.34 0.96
CA LYS A 42 -0.91 11.21 -0.48
C LYS A 42 -0.67 12.55 -1.18
N TRP A 43 -1.44 13.58 -0.81
CA TRP A 43 -1.31 14.91 -1.40
C TRP A 43 -0.06 15.65 -0.94
N ASP A 44 0.30 15.53 0.34
CA ASP A 44 1.56 16.08 0.85
C ASP A 44 2.76 15.45 0.10
N ALA A 45 2.69 14.13 -0.16
CA ALA A 45 3.70 13.41 -0.93
C ALA A 45 3.73 13.86 -2.40
N TYR A 46 2.57 14.06 -3.01
CA TYR A 46 2.44 14.56 -4.39
C TYR A 46 3.06 15.94 -4.55
N TYR A 47 2.68 16.91 -3.70
CA TYR A 47 3.24 18.25 -3.74
C TYR A 47 4.73 18.29 -3.38
N PHE A 48 5.17 17.44 -2.45
CA PHE A 48 6.59 17.32 -2.15
C PHE A 48 7.40 16.85 -3.36
N LEU A 49 6.93 15.82 -4.06
CA LEU A 49 7.59 15.34 -5.29
C LEU A 49 7.53 16.38 -6.41
N ALA A 50 6.37 16.98 -6.62
CA ALA A 50 6.18 17.99 -7.64
C ALA A 50 7.14 19.19 -7.48
N ASN A 51 7.37 19.62 -6.24
CA ASN A 51 8.23 20.77 -5.94
C ASN A 51 9.74 20.43 -5.91
N ASN A 52 10.11 19.16 -5.72
CA ASN A 52 11.50 18.75 -5.56
C ASN A 52 12.05 17.95 -6.75
N VAL A 53 11.21 17.59 -7.72
CA VAL A 53 11.64 16.91 -8.94
C VAL A 53 12.12 17.97 -9.95
N PRO A 54 13.28 17.76 -10.62
CA PRO A 54 13.77 18.66 -11.64
C PRO A 54 12.76 18.91 -12.77
N SER A 55 12.75 20.11 -13.33
CA SER A 55 11.77 20.54 -14.36
C SER A 55 11.70 19.65 -15.60
N ASN A 56 12.75 18.89 -15.89
CA ASN A 56 12.77 17.90 -16.97
C ASN A 56 12.05 16.58 -16.62
N MET A 57 11.61 16.41 -15.37
CA MET A 57 10.82 15.29 -14.85
C MET A 57 9.55 15.78 -14.16
N GLN A 58 9.08 17.00 -14.45
CA GLN A 58 7.85 17.52 -13.85
C GLN A 58 6.66 16.72 -14.35
N PHE A 59 6.04 16.00 -13.43
CA PHE A 59 4.75 15.30 -13.63
C PHE A 59 3.53 16.23 -13.54
N LEU A 60 3.76 17.52 -13.34
CA LEU A 60 2.74 18.55 -13.36
C LEU A 60 2.83 19.31 -14.69
N PRO A 61 1.87 19.18 -15.59
CA PRO A 61 1.76 20.11 -16.66
C PRO A 61 1.42 21.48 -16.06
N MET A 62 2.30 22.41 -16.17
CA MET A 62 1.90 23.81 -16.06
C MET A 62 1.23 24.14 -17.38
N ILE A 63 -0.04 24.59 -17.32
CA ILE A 63 -0.60 25.32 -18.43
C ILE A 63 0.17 26.62 -18.50
N ASP A 64 1.19 26.64 -19.38
CA ASP A 64 1.85 27.87 -19.73
C ASP A 64 1.01 28.65 -20.76
N GLU A 65 1.30 29.90 -20.91
CA GLU A 65 0.64 30.75 -21.93
C GLU A 65 0.91 30.22 -23.34
N ASP A 66 1.97 29.46 -23.57
CA ASP A 66 2.29 28.85 -24.86
C ASP A 66 1.29 27.74 -25.24
N PHE A 67 0.82 26.96 -24.27
CA PHE A 67 -0.23 25.97 -24.51
C PHE A 67 -1.56 26.65 -24.90
N TRP A 68 -1.97 27.68 -24.14
CA TRP A 68 -3.16 28.46 -24.47
C TRP A 68 -3.08 29.13 -25.82
N MET A 69 -1.91 29.64 -26.19
CA MET A 69 -1.67 30.28 -27.50
C MET A 69 -1.77 29.26 -28.64
N LYS A 70 -1.21 28.07 -28.48
CA LYS A 70 -1.36 26.96 -29.44
C LYS A 70 -2.81 26.56 -29.60
N LEU A 71 -3.52 26.36 -28.46
CA LEU A 71 -4.93 25.99 -28.46
C LEU A 71 -5.79 27.04 -29.14
N SER A 72 -5.59 28.33 -28.83
CA SER A 72 -6.31 29.46 -29.43
C SER A 72 -6.02 29.63 -30.92
N THR A 73 -4.80 29.29 -31.36
CA THR A 73 -4.43 29.38 -32.77
C THR A 73 -5.07 28.25 -33.56
N GLU A 74 -5.10 27.06 -32.99
CA GLU A 74 -5.70 25.89 -33.63
C GLU A 74 -7.24 25.99 -33.68
N ALA A 75 -7.87 26.45 -32.58
CA ALA A 75 -9.32 26.61 -32.46
C ALA A 75 -9.96 27.39 -33.61
N LYS A 76 -9.25 28.39 -34.15
CA LYS A 76 -9.74 29.24 -35.28
C LYS A 76 -9.99 28.45 -36.56
N LYS A 77 -9.50 27.24 -36.68
CA LYS A 77 -9.69 26.37 -37.83
C LYS A 77 -10.99 25.56 -37.78
N TYR A 78 -11.59 25.43 -36.62
CA TYR A 78 -12.73 24.55 -36.38
C TYR A 78 -13.99 25.30 -36.02
N ASN A 79 -15.15 24.75 -36.36
CA ASN A 79 -16.45 25.21 -35.92
C ASN A 79 -16.80 24.55 -34.58
N ILE A 80 -17.40 25.30 -33.69
CA ILE A 80 -18.01 24.76 -32.46
C ILE A 80 -19.25 23.95 -32.89
N PRO A 81 -19.40 22.68 -32.44
CA PRO A 81 -20.63 21.92 -32.65
C PRO A 81 -21.85 22.64 -32.02
N ASP A 82 -23.02 22.53 -32.65
CA ASP A 82 -24.26 23.09 -32.07
C ASP A 82 -24.74 22.23 -30.88
N SER A 83 -24.47 20.93 -30.89
CA SER A 83 -24.73 19.98 -29.81
C SER A 83 -23.77 18.78 -29.87
N GLU A 84 -23.76 17.96 -28.81
CA GLU A 84 -22.99 16.71 -28.79
C GLU A 84 -23.52 15.64 -29.77
N ASP A 85 -24.77 15.79 -30.22
CA ASP A 85 -25.41 14.88 -31.19
C ASP A 85 -24.94 15.12 -32.64
N ASP A 86 -24.22 16.22 -32.89
CA ASP A 86 -23.64 16.51 -34.21
C ASP A 86 -22.32 15.73 -34.39
N GLU A 87 -22.45 14.42 -34.66
CA GLU A 87 -21.34 13.50 -34.78
C GLU A 87 -20.30 13.97 -35.83
N GLU A 88 -20.73 14.63 -36.90
CA GLU A 88 -19.86 15.06 -37.98
C GLU A 88 -18.99 16.27 -37.54
N ALA A 89 -19.59 17.24 -36.86
CA ALA A 89 -18.88 18.38 -36.32
C ALA A 89 -17.98 17.99 -35.13
N VAL A 90 -18.44 17.09 -34.27
CA VAL A 90 -17.64 16.55 -33.14
C VAL A 90 -16.40 15.83 -33.69
N LYS A 91 -16.56 14.95 -34.66
CA LYS A 91 -15.46 14.23 -35.30
C LYS A 91 -14.47 15.15 -36.01
N ALA A 92 -14.96 16.23 -36.62
CA ALA A 92 -14.10 17.24 -37.24
C ALA A 92 -13.18 17.94 -36.24
N MET A 93 -13.49 17.89 -34.95
CA MET A 93 -12.68 18.47 -33.86
C MET A 93 -11.61 17.51 -33.28
N GLU A 94 -11.56 16.24 -33.69
CA GLU A 94 -10.53 15.31 -33.21
C GLU A 94 -9.08 15.85 -33.29
N PRO A 95 -8.67 16.55 -34.39
CA PRO A 95 -7.32 17.10 -34.46
C PRO A 95 -7.09 18.26 -33.46
N PHE A 96 -8.14 18.98 -33.06
CA PHE A 96 -8.05 19.99 -32.01
C PHE A 96 -7.82 19.35 -30.66
N PHE A 97 -8.53 18.26 -30.35
CA PHE A 97 -8.36 17.50 -29.12
C PHE A 97 -7.02 16.76 -29.03
N SER A 98 -6.42 16.42 -30.18
CA SER A 98 -5.09 15.79 -30.21
C SER A 98 -3.94 16.70 -29.76
N LEU A 99 -4.20 17.98 -29.49
CA LEU A 99 -3.25 18.88 -28.82
C LEU A 99 -3.10 18.58 -27.31
N ALA A 100 -4.11 17.94 -26.72
CA ALA A 100 -4.05 17.45 -25.36
C ALA A 100 -3.20 16.18 -25.28
N ASP A 101 -2.51 16.00 -24.15
CA ASP A 101 -1.84 14.74 -23.84
C ASP A 101 -2.84 13.70 -23.28
N ASP A 102 -2.35 12.47 -23.06
CA ASP A 102 -3.16 11.35 -22.55
C ASP A 102 -3.72 11.56 -21.12
N TYR A 103 -3.39 12.69 -20.49
CA TYR A 103 -3.80 13.03 -19.11
C TYR A 103 -4.57 14.35 -19.02
N THR A 104 -4.86 14.97 -20.17
CA THR A 104 -5.52 16.27 -20.23
C THR A 104 -6.88 16.13 -20.88
N GLY A 105 -7.94 16.50 -20.15
CA GLY A 105 -9.30 16.59 -20.70
C GLY A 105 -9.58 18.00 -21.17
N ILE A 106 -10.23 18.13 -22.31
CA ILE A 106 -10.73 19.40 -22.86
C ILE A 106 -12.23 19.28 -23.02
N ALA A 107 -12.97 20.23 -22.45
CA ALA A 107 -14.43 20.36 -22.64
C ALA A 107 -14.76 21.73 -23.19
N ILE A 108 -15.73 21.79 -24.09
CA ILE A 108 -16.18 23.01 -24.77
C ILE A 108 -17.62 23.26 -24.42
N TYR A 109 -17.90 24.48 -23.97
CA TYR A 109 -19.23 24.95 -23.62
C TYR A 109 -19.57 26.25 -24.40
N GLY A 110 -20.82 26.40 -24.75
CA GLY A 110 -21.30 27.69 -25.32
C GLY A 110 -21.07 28.84 -24.33
N LEU A 111 -20.48 29.92 -24.80
CA LEU A 111 -20.14 31.05 -23.92
C LEU A 111 -21.41 31.81 -23.42
N GLU A 112 -22.44 31.89 -24.26
CA GLU A 112 -23.67 32.66 -23.95
C GLU A 112 -24.70 31.84 -23.19
N ASP A 113 -24.84 30.56 -23.54
CA ASP A 113 -25.87 29.67 -22.99
C ASP A 113 -25.34 28.70 -21.93
N GLY A 114 -24.02 28.57 -21.82
CA GLY A 114 -23.39 27.66 -20.90
C GLY A 114 -23.63 26.16 -21.23
N LEU A 115 -24.19 25.85 -22.40
CA LEU A 115 -24.54 24.51 -22.79
C LEU A 115 -23.25 23.74 -23.22
N TYR A 116 -23.18 22.49 -22.81
CA TYR A 116 -22.15 21.58 -23.24
C TYR A 116 -22.24 21.35 -24.75
N ARG A 117 -21.10 21.38 -25.43
CA ARG A 117 -20.97 21.17 -26.86
C ARG A 117 -20.26 19.88 -27.22
N THR A 118 -19.09 19.67 -26.67
CA THR A 118 -18.27 18.49 -26.91
C THR A 118 -17.11 18.43 -25.92
N SER A 119 -16.52 17.25 -25.77
CA SER A 119 -15.31 17.08 -24.94
C SER A 119 -14.47 15.91 -25.42
N CYS A 120 -13.21 15.94 -25.04
CA CYS A 120 -12.33 14.79 -25.04
C CYS A 120 -11.74 14.61 -23.65
N TYR A 121 -12.00 13.46 -23.06
CA TYR A 121 -11.40 13.07 -21.80
C TYR A 121 -10.41 11.92 -22.01
N PRO A 122 -9.31 11.89 -21.26
CA PRO A 122 -8.34 10.82 -21.37
C PRO A 122 -8.95 9.46 -21.00
N ASP A 123 -8.58 8.42 -21.73
CA ASP A 123 -9.03 7.03 -21.54
C ASP A 123 -8.71 6.46 -20.14
N ILE A 124 -7.90 7.16 -19.36
CA ILE A 124 -7.61 6.84 -17.95
C ILE A 124 -8.89 6.73 -17.10
N MET A 125 -9.97 7.42 -17.51
CA MET A 125 -11.27 7.29 -16.84
C MET A 125 -11.87 5.88 -16.99
N LEU A 126 -11.62 5.18 -18.10
CA LEU A 126 -12.09 3.81 -18.35
C LEU A 126 -11.34 2.77 -17.50
N TRP A 127 -10.07 3.02 -17.19
CA TRP A 127 -9.27 2.16 -16.29
C TRP A 127 -9.66 2.29 -14.82
N ASN A 128 -10.34 3.37 -14.47
CA ASN A 128 -10.78 3.63 -13.10
C ASN A 128 -12.09 2.94 -12.71
N GLU A 129 -12.86 2.38 -13.65
CA GLU A 129 -14.17 1.77 -13.34
C GLU A 129 -14.09 0.65 -12.28
N PRO A 130 -13.27 -0.41 -12.39
CA PRO A 130 -13.16 -1.42 -11.35
C PRO A 130 -12.42 -0.93 -10.10
N PHE A 131 -11.47 0.00 -10.25
CA PHE A 131 -10.82 0.68 -9.12
C PHE A 131 -11.72 1.73 -8.47
N ASN A 132 -12.54 2.45 -9.24
CA ASN A 132 -13.53 3.38 -8.71
C ASN A 132 -14.54 2.71 -7.81
N THR A 133 -15.01 1.51 -8.12
CA THR A 133 -15.97 0.81 -7.27
C THR A 133 -15.35 0.43 -5.92
N PHE A 134 -14.08 0.04 -5.89
CA PHE A 134 -13.37 -0.28 -4.64
C PHE A 134 -12.89 0.98 -3.89
N PHE A 135 -12.56 2.07 -4.62
CA PHE A 135 -12.05 3.33 -4.09
C PHE A 135 -13.08 4.47 -4.10
N GLN A 136 -14.31 4.29 -4.58
CA GLN A 136 -15.38 5.31 -4.56
C GLN A 136 -15.67 5.83 -3.15
N LEU A 137 -15.40 5.02 -2.12
CA LEU A 137 -15.36 5.49 -0.73
C LEU A 137 -14.24 6.53 -0.48
N SER A 138 -13.23 6.59 -1.33
CA SER A 138 -12.11 7.52 -1.24
C SER A 138 -12.23 8.72 -2.19
N TYR A 139 -12.94 8.59 -3.32
CA TYR A 139 -13.09 9.65 -4.33
C TYR A 139 -14.00 10.81 -3.87
N ARG A 140 -14.87 10.57 -2.90
CA ARG A 140 -15.67 11.63 -2.26
C ARG A 140 -14.82 12.63 -1.47
N TRP A 141 -13.50 12.39 -1.40
CA TRP A 141 -12.50 13.21 -0.74
C TRP A 141 -11.38 13.68 -1.69
N VAL A 142 -11.59 13.62 -2.99
CA VAL A 142 -10.77 14.39 -3.93
C VAL A 142 -11.21 15.81 -3.74
N ASP A 143 -10.44 16.57 -2.97
CA ASP A 143 -10.59 18.00 -2.87
C ASP A 143 -10.66 18.55 -4.29
N GLU A 144 -11.74 19.29 -4.60
CA GLU A 144 -11.93 20.00 -5.87
C GLU A 144 -10.72 20.90 -6.20
N ASP A 145 -9.92 21.25 -5.17
CA ASP A 145 -8.70 22.05 -5.28
C ASP A 145 -7.53 21.35 -5.99
N VAL A 146 -7.57 20.04 -6.21
CA VAL A 146 -6.45 19.28 -6.81
C VAL A 146 -6.64 19.06 -8.30
N ASN A 147 -7.85 19.02 -8.79
CA ASN A 147 -8.15 19.10 -10.21
C ASN A 147 -8.08 20.58 -10.59
N GLN A 148 -6.92 21.04 -11.03
CA GLN A 148 -6.79 22.38 -11.57
C GLN A 148 -7.65 22.45 -12.83
N ILE A 149 -8.82 23.03 -12.68
CA ILE A 149 -9.74 23.33 -13.79
C ILE A 149 -9.41 24.74 -14.25
N TYR A 150 -9.02 24.86 -15.50
CA TYR A 150 -8.76 26.15 -16.12
C TYR A 150 -9.83 26.42 -17.15
N GLU A 151 -10.47 27.56 -17.06
CA GLU A 151 -11.49 28.00 -17.99
C GLU A 151 -11.05 29.29 -18.67
N ARG A 152 -11.09 29.31 -20.01
CA ARG A 152 -10.87 30.52 -20.82
C ARG A 152 -11.81 30.56 -22.02
N PRO A 153 -12.31 31.74 -22.39
CA PRO A 153 -13.01 31.92 -23.65
C PRO A 153 -12.03 31.87 -24.81
N ILE A 154 -12.29 31.03 -25.79
CA ILE A 154 -11.48 30.88 -26.99
C ILE A 154 -12.34 31.18 -28.24
N LEU A 155 -11.73 31.87 -29.21
CA LEU A 155 -12.34 32.15 -30.48
C LEU A 155 -12.16 30.98 -31.45
N PHE A 156 -13.26 30.37 -31.84
CA PHE A 156 -13.36 29.39 -32.92
C PHE A 156 -13.81 30.10 -34.23
N LYS A 157 -13.94 29.31 -35.30
CA LYS A 157 -14.32 29.87 -36.62
C LYS A 157 -15.72 30.46 -36.65
N ASN A 158 -16.68 29.90 -35.91
CA ASN A 158 -18.08 30.30 -35.84
C ASN A 158 -18.47 31.08 -34.59
N GLY A 159 -17.52 31.40 -33.70
CA GLY A 159 -17.83 32.19 -32.50
C GLY A 159 -16.90 31.90 -31.32
N TYR A 160 -17.25 32.47 -30.17
CA TYR A 160 -16.52 32.19 -28.93
C TYR A 160 -17.17 31.04 -28.16
N ALA A 161 -16.32 30.19 -27.58
CA ALA A 161 -16.75 29.16 -26.62
C ALA A 161 -15.88 29.21 -25.35
N SER A 162 -16.45 28.80 -24.24
CA SER A 162 -15.70 28.56 -23.04
C SER A 162 -15.02 27.21 -23.13
N VAL A 163 -13.69 27.20 -23.04
CA VAL A 163 -12.88 25.99 -23.06
C VAL A 163 -12.38 25.70 -21.65
N ILE A 164 -12.79 24.56 -21.14
CA ILE A 164 -12.41 24.05 -19.83
C ILE A 164 -11.34 22.96 -20.01
N ILE A 165 -10.22 23.13 -19.34
CA ILE A 165 -9.13 22.14 -19.34
C ILE A 165 -9.04 21.53 -17.95
N SER A 166 -9.07 20.21 -17.91
CA SER A 166 -8.98 19.40 -16.69
C SER A 166 -7.75 18.51 -16.76
N PHE A 167 -6.92 18.53 -15.71
CA PHE A 167 -5.73 17.71 -15.64
C PHE A 167 -5.94 16.51 -14.73
N TYR A 168 -5.61 15.34 -15.24
CA TYR A 168 -5.69 14.05 -14.55
C TYR A 168 -4.31 13.48 -14.19
N HIS A 169 -3.26 14.30 -14.23
CA HIS A 169 -1.88 13.87 -13.94
C HIS A 169 -1.70 13.37 -12.49
N SER A 170 -2.56 13.77 -11.59
CA SER A 170 -2.62 13.21 -10.23
C SER A 170 -2.90 11.71 -10.25
N ALA A 171 -3.65 11.19 -11.22
CA ALA A 171 -3.93 9.77 -11.36
C ALA A 171 -2.64 8.97 -11.64
N PHE A 172 -1.72 9.51 -12.45
CA PHE A 172 -0.42 8.90 -12.72
C PHE A 172 0.43 8.74 -11.46
N PHE A 173 0.32 9.65 -10.51
CA PHE A 173 1.01 9.55 -9.21
C PHE A 173 0.25 8.64 -8.24
N LEU A 174 -1.08 8.75 -8.17
CA LEU A 174 -1.88 8.07 -7.16
C LEU A 174 -1.82 6.55 -7.27
N VAL A 175 -1.82 6.00 -8.49
CA VAL A 175 -1.77 4.55 -8.71
C VAL A 175 -0.45 3.95 -8.21
N PRO A 176 0.74 4.40 -8.66
CA PRO A 176 2.00 3.86 -8.15
C PRO A 176 2.20 4.14 -6.66
N TYR A 177 1.70 5.27 -6.14
CA TYR A 177 1.74 5.56 -4.71
C TYR A 177 0.89 4.57 -3.89
N ALA A 178 -0.33 4.25 -4.35
CA ALA A 178 -1.19 3.26 -3.71
C ALA A 178 -0.54 1.87 -3.71
N VAL A 179 0.04 1.47 -4.86
CA VAL A 179 0.77 0.21 -5.02
C VAL A 179 1.97 0.17 -4.06
N PHE A 180 2.76 1.25 -4.01
CA PHE A 180 3.88 1.36 -3.08
C PHE A 180 3.43 1.23 -1.61
N CYS A 181 2.38 1.94 -1.20
CA CYS A 181 1.84 1.85 0.16
C CYS A 181 1.37 0.44 0.49
N LEU A 182 0.69 -0.23 -0.45
CA LEU A 182 0.23 -1.60 -0.29
C LEU A 182 1.41 -2.57 -0.10
N PHE A 183 2.40 -2.53 -1.01
CA PHE A 183 3.59 -3.38 -0.92
C PHE A 183 4.37 -3.15 0.37
N PHE A 184 4.51 -1.89 0.78
CA PHE A 184 5.20 -1.56 2.01
C PHE A 184 4.47 -2.14 3.24
N CYS A 185 3.14 -2.04 3.30
CA CYS A 185 2.34 -2.61 4.38
C CYS A 185 2.41 -4.14 4.41
N VAL A 186 2.33 -4.81 3.24
CA VAL A 186 2.48 -6.26 3.11
C VAL A 186 3.88 -6.70 3.55
N PHE A 187 4.91 -6.01 3.10
CA PHE A 187 6.29 -6.28 3.51
C PHE A 187 6.47 -6.17 5.02
N LEU A 188 5.99 -5.10 5.63
CA LEU A 188 6.05 -4.88 7.08
C LEU A 188 5.30 -5.98 7.84
N PHE A 189 4.10 -6.35 7.36
CA PHE A 189 3.31 -7.43 7.93
C PHE A 189 4.05 -8.77 7.89
N LEU A 190 4.58 -9.15 6.74
CA LEU A 190 5.36 -10.38 6.57
C LEU A 190 6.64 -10.36 7.40
N PHE A 191 7.35 -9.24 7.44
CA PHE A 191 8.57 -9.09 8.23
C PHE A 191 8.33 -9.38 9.71
N VAL A 192 7.27 -8.80 10.30
CA VAL A 192 6.94 -9.03 11.72
C VAL A 192 6.60 -10.49 11.98
N ILE A 193 5.80 -11.12 11.11
CA ILE A 193 5.42 -12.53 11.26
C ILE A 193 6.63 -13.45 11.13
N LEU A 194 7.44 -13.27 10.08
CA LEU A 194 8.62 -14.08 9.82
C LEU A 194 9.65 -13.93 10.95
N PHE A 195 9.82 -12.72 11.48
CA PHE A 195 10.69 -12.46 12.62
C PHE A 195 10.22 -13.25 13.87
N PHE A 196 8.92 -13.22 14.17
CA PHE A 196 8.37 -13.96 15.29
C PHE A 196 8.48 -15.47 15.11
N VAL A 197 8.11 -16.00 13.95
CA VAL A 197 8.18 -17.41 13.61
C VAL A 197 9.65 -17.88 13.62
N GLY A 198 10.55 -17.13 13.01
CA GLY A 198 11.97 -17.43 12.98
C GLY A 198 12.60 -17.53 14.37
N LYS A 199 12.20 -16.62 15.29
CA LYS A 199 12.62 -16.69 16.69
C LYS A 199 12.15 -17.98 17.38
N LYS A 200 10.92 -18.43 17.11
CA LYS A 200 10.38 -19.67 17.65
C LYS A 200 11.00 -20.92 17.03
N LEU A 201 11.18 -20.91 15.73
CA LEU A 201 11.84 -22.01 15.00
C LEU A 201 13.28 -22.23 15.50
N LYS A 202 14.03 -21.14 15.74
CA LYS A 202 15.38 -21.25 16.33
C LYS A 202 15.38 -21.95 17.69
N THR A 203 14.33 -21.76 18.49
CA THR A 203 14.19 -22.46 19.77
C THR A 203 13.94 -23.96 19.58
N VAL A 204 13.08 -24.32 18.62
CA VAL A 204 12.81 -25.74 18.28
C VAL A 204 14.09 -26.45 17.79
N VAL A 205 14.85 -25.82 16.91
CA VAL A 205 16.13 -26.36 16.42
C VAL A 205 17.14 -26.60 17.57
N ARG A 206 17.17 -25.70 18.56
CA ARG A 206 18.01 -25.90 19.75
C ARG A 206 17.57 -27.10 20.59
N LEU A 207 16.26 -27.34 20.71
CA LEU A 207 15.74 -28.52 21.42
C LEU A 207 16.08 -29.80 20.64
N GLU A 208 15.97 -29.81 19.32
CA GLU A 208 16.38 -30.92 18.47
C GLU A 208 17.86 -31.25 18.68
N GLN A 209 18.74 -30.25 18.69
CA GLN A 209 20.16 -30.44 18.97
C GLN A 209 20.40 -31.06 20.35
N SER A 210 19.63 -30.66 21.37
CA SER A 210 19.72 -31.24 22.71
C SER A 210 19.30 -32.72 22.73
N ILE A 211 18.26 -33.08 21.96
CA ILE A 211 17.83 -34.49 21.81
C ILE A 211 18.95 -35.32 21.14
N LEU A 212 19.59 -34.80 20.10
CA LEU A 212 20.69 -35.46 19.42
C LEU A 212 21.88 -35.64 20.35
N GLN A 213 22.22 -34.65 21.17
CA GLN A 213 23.27 -34.75 22.19
C GLN A 213 22.95 -35.85 23.23
N MET A 214 21.69 -35.86 23.73
CA MET A 214 21.26 -36.92 24.66
C MET A 214 21.37 -38.32 24.02
N SER A 215 20.97 -38.46 22.76
CA SER A 215 21.05 -39.74 22.05
C SER A 215 22.49 -40.20 21.79
N SER A 216 23.44 -39.26 21.70
CA SER A 216 24.88 -39.57 21.61
C SER A 216 25.55 -39.92 22.96
N GLY A 217 24.76 -39.89 24.07
CA GLY A 217 25.22 -40.21 25.42
C GLY A 217 25.63 -39.02 26.27
N ASP A 218 25.56 -37.80 25.76
CA ASP A 218 25.77 -36.59 26.59
C ASP A 218 24.52 -36.26 27.41
N LEU A 219 24.46 -36.84 28.60
CA LEU A 219 23.44 -36.55 29.61
C LEU A 219 23.87 -35.43 30.60
N ALA A 220 25.10 -34.90 30.45
CA ALA A 220 25.61 -33.86 31.33
C ALA A 220 25.11 -32.47 30.99
N THR A 221 24.95 -32.16 29.68
CA THR A 221 24.54 -30.85 29.19
C THR A 221 23.03 -30.61 29.44
N PRO A 222 22.62 -29.57 30.15
CA PRO A 222 21.21 -29.27 30.43
C PRO A 222 20.49 -28.78 29.17
N VAL A 223 19.19 -29.11 29.04
CA VAL A 223 18.36 -28.63 27.94
C VAL A 223 18.15 -27.12 28.07
N PRO A 224 18.33 -26.32 27.00
CA PRO A 224 18.18 -24.89 27.08
C PRO A 224 16.72 -24.46 27.38
N LYS A 225 16.55 -23.50 28.28
CA LYS A 225 15.22 -22.95 28.62
C LYS A 225 14.59 -22.29 27.43
N ALA A 226 13.33 -22.63 27.11
CA ALA A 226 12.63 -22.24 25.90
C ALA A 226 11.45 -21.27 26.12
N GLY A 227 11.27 -20.71 27.29
CA GLY A 227 10.17 -19.79 27.61
C GLY A 227 9.02 -20.46 28.38
N PHE A 228 7.83 -19.84 28.35
CA PHE A 228 6.67 -20.28 29.15
C PHE A 228 5.49 -20.75 28.29
N ASP A 229 5.71 -21.05 27.02
CA ASP A 229 4.72 -21.59 26.09
C ASP A 229 4.88 -23.11 25.95
N GLU A 230 4.14 -23.74 25.03
CA GLU A 230 4.18 -25.18 24.80
C GLU A 230 5.59 -25.71 24.50
N ILE A 231 6.42 -24.89 23.81
CA ILE A 231 7.82 -25.23 23.54
C ILE A 231 8.62 -25.19 24.85
N GLY A 232 8.32 -24.25 25.74
CA GLY A 232 8.94 -24.16 27.05
C GLY A 232 8.59 -25.33 27.95
N ILE A 233 7.35 -25.81 27.94
CA ILE A 233 6.90 -27.00 28.65
C ILE A 233 7.63 -28.22 28.13
N LEU A 234 7.71 -28.40 26.79
CA LEU A 234 8.45 -29.48 26.17
C LEU A 234 9.95 -29.49 26.57
N ALA A 235 10.56 -28.29 26.64
CA ALA A 235 11.95 -28.18 27.08
C ALA A 235 12.15 -28.64 28.54
N LEU A 236 11.20 -28.30 29.42
CA LEU A 236 11.24 -28.74 30.82
C LEU A 236 11.04 -30.25 30.95
N GLU A 237 10.12 -30.84 30.19
CA GLU A 237 9.88 -32.30 30.17
C GLU A 237 11.12 -33.05 29.63
N LEU A 238 11.75 -32.53 28.57
CA LEU A 238 13.00 -33.08 28.03
C LEU A 238 14.14 -33.02 29.06
N ASP A 239 14.30 -31.93 29.79
CA ASP A 239 15.34 -31.79 30.81
C ASP A 239 15.08 -32.71 31.99
N SER A 240 13.83 -32.93 32.37
CA SER A 240 13.43 -33.92 33.39
C SER A 240 13.76 -35.33 32.94
N LEU A 241 13.42 -35.68 31.68
CA LEU A 241 13.79 -37.01 31.11
C LEU A 241 15.31 -37.23 31.10
N ARG A 242 16.06 -36.22 30.64
CA ARG A 242 17.54 -36.25 30.67
C ARG A 242 18.08 -36.53 32.05
N SER A 243 17.52 -35.83 33.07
CA SER A 243 17.96 -35.99 34.45
C SER A 243 17.70 -37.41 35.00
N ALA A 244 16.50 -37.95 34.69
CA ALA A 244 16.16 -39.32 35.07
C ALA A 244 17.03 -40.37 34.39
N LEU A 245 17.33 -40.20 33.07
CA LEU A 245 18.23 -41.07 32.35
C LEU A 245 19.68 -41.04 32.93
N ARG A 246 20.14 -39.85 33.29
CA ARG A 246 21.45 -39.68 33.90
C ARG A 246 21.54 -40.39 35.27
N GLU A 247 20.51 -40.25 36.10
CA GLU A 247 20.46 -40.89 37.41
C GLU A 247 20.46 -42.42 37.28
N ASN A 248 19.66 -42.99 36.40
CA ASN A 248 19.62 -44.41 36.13
C ASN A 248 20.98 -44.92 35.65
N PHE A 249 21.63 -44.19 34.72
CA PHE A 249 22.95 -44.58 34.21
C PHE A 249 24.03 -44.57 35.30
N LEU A 250 24.02 -43.60 36.19
CA LEU A 250 24.94 -43.54 37.33
C LEU A 250 24.68 -44.67 38.31
N HIS A 251 23.43 -45.00 38.57
CA HIS A 251 23.07 -46.12 39.45
C HIS A 251 23.51 -47.47 38.88
N GLU A 252 23.34 -47.73 37.58
CA GLU A 252 23.87 -48.92 36.92
C GLU A 252 25.41 -49.04 37.04
N GLN A 253 26.12 -47.91 36.85
CA GLN A 253 27.57 -47.89 37.01
C GLN A 253 28.01 -48.20 38.44
N GLU A 254 27.28 -47.78 39.46
CA GLU A 254 27.58 -48.08 40.87
C GLU A 254 27.38 -49.56 41.16
N ILE A 255 26.30 -50.17 40.66
CA ILE A 255 26.04 -51.61 40.80
C ILE A 255 27.14 -52.42 40.14
N HIS A 256 27.62 -52.07 38.94
CA HIS A 256 28.68 -52.76 38.24
C HIS A 256 30.05 -52.61 38.90
N LYS A 257 30.29 -51.55 39.69
CA LYS A 257 31.55 -51.38 40.43
C LYS A 257 31.52 -52.07 41.77
N SER A 258 30.38 -52.48 42.30
CA SER A 258 30.21 -53.13 43.60
C SER A 258 30.19 -54.67 43.50
N ASN A 259 30.11 -55.21 42.27
CA ASN A 259 30.27 -56.65 41.96
C ASN A 259 31.68 -56.94 41.39
#